data_85f934ec9c8f6c448d4be8888bbffbf1
#
_entry.id   85f934ec9c8f6c448d4be8888bbffbf1
#
_cell.length_a   1.000
_cell.length_b   1.000
_cell.length_c   1.000
_cell.angle_alpha   90.00
_cell.angle_beta   90.00
_cell.angle_gamma   90.00
#
_symmetry.space_group_name_H-M   'P 1'
#
loop_
_entity.id
_entity.type
_entity.pdbx_description
1 polymer ?
#
loop_
_entity_poly.entity_id
_entity_poly.type
_entity_poly.pdbx_seq_one_letter_code
_entity_poly.pdbx_strand_id
1 'polypeptide(L)'
;MKKKQVKKKQRSLAADIQTVLLWVLRGISFFYLIMMGMVLPFYYHPETSYMTIGSGKAEFYNKWAFGTAKAAGVFLLLYLLTTAVRQFLLWKKDKNRKTGGASLWVAMKTGCQNFWQSLTGTELFAVCYIAALCISYLLTDYPEFAKMGADGWNMGFWPQILFLFFFLLLERTLTPRLAKAGIGLMLSASTVVFLLGLLNRYGVNPLHMESSGPGFISTIGNINWYCGYWSVLFPVCCGIFLFREKVLPGSRSAHTGALQQRTPASVLYDFLQVFSGIAVVIGFATGVSQGSDSGLLVLAAMTLILGCFAGKEKEGLRHFIELLLLFCVSLTGLFALQHLFPERNKYQTAGYLFLTGKPWGLIFGVLLLCLYFFLFIRKNNCANGRTKTVKNNCDNKLTGTADRGIVWTYRAWQILTGLSAAALVLYIGLLIFNTTHPGVIPALDGNALFTFNTSWGSSRGATWSIGIHTFLAQNFGHRLFGVGPDSMAAYLYQSDNSTLLAEVRATFGDKRLTNAHGEWITVLVNTGLMGLLSFAAMIISAVGTLFSRKQKTLVKACGLAVLCYTLHNIFSFEQMMNISQMYLVMGIGMAVAEKDERD
;
A
#
# COMPACT_ATOMS: atom_id res chain seq x y z
N MET A 1 -48.22 -20.03 32.38
CA MET A 1 -47.00 -20.07 31.57
C MET A 1 -47.36 -20.00 30.08
N LYS A 2 -47.33 -18.81 29.44
CA LYS A 2 -47.58 -18.65 28.00
C LYS A 2 -46.25 -18.83 27.26
N LYS A 3 -46.12 -19.94 26.51
CA LYS A 3 -45.02 -20.18 25.57
C LYS A 3 -45.03 -19.10 24.49
N LYS A 4 -44.05 -18.18 24.50
CA LYS A 4 -43.73 -17.31 23.37
C LYS A 4 -43.24 -18.22 22.23
N GLN A 5 -44.09 -18.55 21.28
CA GLN A 5 -43.67 -19.08 19.99
C GLN A 5 -42.87 -18.01 19.25
N VAL A 6 -41.55 -18.18 19.18
CA VAL A 6 -40.67 -17.41 18.27
C VAL A 6 -41.03 -17.82 16.85
N LYS A 7 -41.84 -17.01 16.15
CA LYS A 7 -42.09 -17.16 14.70
C LYS A 7 -40.75 -17.06 13.98
N LYS A 8 -40.17 -18.19 13.58
CA LYS A 8 -39.09 -18.25 12.62
C LYS A 8 -39.58 -17.55 11.36
N LYS A 9 -39.06 -16.34 11.07
CA LYS A 9 -39.37 -15.59 9.85
C LYS A 9 -38.90 -16.44 8.67
N GLN A 10 -39.83 -17.03 7.92
CA GLN A 10 -39.54 -17.83 6.72
C GLN A 10 -38.77 -16.91 5.75
N ARG A 11 -37.50 -17.22 5.49
CA ARG A 11 -36.71 -16.52 4.47
C ARG A 11 -37.33 -16.82 3.10
N SER A 12 -37.37 -15.84 2.22
CA SER A 12 -37.83 -16.07 0.84
C SER A 12 -36.75 -16.81 0.06
N LEU A 13 -37.13 -17.70 -0.86
CA LEU A 13 -36.21 -18.43 -1.75
C LEU A 13 -35.18 -17.48 -2.41
N ALA A 14 -35.62 -16.31 -2.85
CA ALA A 14 -34.73 -15.28 -3.42
C ALA A 14 -33.64 -14.79 -2.43
N ALA A 15 -33.97 -14.71 -1.13
CA ALA A 15 -32.97 -14.32 -0.11
C ALA A 15 -31.95 -15.44 0.15
N ASP A 16 -32.37 -16.70 0.06
CA ASP A 16 -31.49 -17.85 0.21
C ASP A 16 -30.55 -17.96 -1.00
N ILE A 17 -31.05 -17.80 -2.22
CA ILE A 17 -30.24 -17.73 -3.45
C ILE A 17 -29.21 -16.58 -3.36
N GLN A 18 -29.62 -15.38 -2.95
CA GLN A 18 -28.69 -14.25 -2.76
C GLN A 18 -27.56 -14.57 -1.77
N THR A 19 -27.90 -15.27 -0.68
CA THR A 19 -26.90 -15.69 0.31
C THR A 19 -25.87 -16.63 -0.31
N VAL A 20 -26.31 -17.62 -1.08
CA VAL A 20 -25.41 -18.56 -1.79
C VAL A 20 -24.53 -17.81 -2.79
N LEU A 21 -25.13 -16.96 -3.63
CA LEU A 21 -24.37 -16.17 -4.62
C LEU A 21 -23.32 -15.28 -3.97
N LEU A 22 -23.64 -14.67 -2.83
CA LEU A 22 -22.66 -13.87 -2.06
C LEU A 22 -21.52 -14.73 -1.50
N TRP A 23 -21.80 -15.96 -1.06
CA TRP A 23 -20.74 -16.89 -0.64
C TRP A 23 -19.82 -17.27 -1.80
N VAL A 24 -20.37 -17.50 -2.99
CA VAL A 24 -19.57 -17.78 -4.20
C VAL A 24 -18.71 -16.57 -4.56
N LEU A 25 -19.29 -15.36 -4.58
CA LEU A 25 -18.53 -14.12 -4.83
C LEU A 25 -17.41 -13.91 -3.82
N ARG A 26 -17.62 -14.21 -2.54
CA ARG A 26 -16.58 -14.19 -1.50
C ARG A 26 -15.45 -15.18 -1.78
N GLY A 27 -15.82 -16.40 -2.22
CA GLY A 27 -14.85 -17.42 -2.62
C GLY A 27 -13.99 -16.97 -3.82
N ILE A 28 -14.62 -16.40 -4.85
CA ILE A 28 -13.94 -15.85 -6.03
C ILE A 28 -13.01 -14.70 -5.63
N SER A 29 -13.48 -13.77 -4.79
CA SER A 29 -12.68 -12.65 -4.31
C SER A 29 -11.46 -13.12 -3.52
N PHE A 30 -11.64 -14.10 -2.64
CA PHE A 30 -10.54 -14.66 -1.85
C PHE A 30 -9.56 -15.46 -2.72
N PHE A 31 -10.05 -16.20 -3.72
CA PHE A 31 -9.21 -16.84 -4.72
C PHE A 31 -8.34 -15.85 -5.50
N TYR A 32 -8.95 -14.75 -6.00
CA TYR A 32 -8.20 -13.68 -6.65
C TYR A 32 -7.11 -13.09 -5.73
N LEU A 33 -7.45 -12.86 -4.46
CA LEU A 33 -6.51 -12.36 -3.47
C LEU A 33 -5.31 -13.32 -3.29
N ILE A 34 -5.54 -14.64 -3.22
CA ILE A 34 -4.46 -15.63 -3.13
C ILE A 34 -3.61 -15.60 -4.40
N MET A 35 -4.23 -15.63 -5.57
CA MET A 35 -3.51 -15.67 -6.85
C MET A 35 -2.64 -14.43 -7.05
N MET A 36 -3.15 -13.24 -6.74
CA MET A 36 -2.42 -11.99 -6.97
C MET A 36 -1.54 -11.60 -5.77
N GLY A 37 -2.01 -11.83 -4.54
CA GLY A 37 -1.28 -11.44 -3.32
C GLY A 37 -0.19 -12.42 -2.89
N MET A 38 -0.34 -13.71 -3.24
CA MET A 38 0.58 -14.76 -2.78
C MET A 38 1.31 -15.43 -3.95
N VAL A 39 0.63 -15.82 -5.03
CA VAL A 39 1.24 -16.61 -6.12
C VAL A 39 2.00 -15.72 -7.10
N LEU A 40 1.39 -14.62 -7.56
CA LEU A 40 2.01 -13.70 -8.52
C LEU A 40 3.41 -13.20 -8.11
N PRO A 41 3.69 -12.84 -6.85
CA PRO A 41 5.03 -12.45 -6.44
C PRO A 41 6.10 -13.52 -6.71
N PHE A 42 5.75 -14.81 -6.58
CA PHE A 42 6.67 -15.93 -6.82
C PHE A 42 6.69 -16.43 -8.25
N TYR A 43 5.70 -16.06 -9.06
CA TYR A 43 5.62 -16.56 -10.42
C TYR A 43 6.82 -16.05 -11.24
N TYR A 44 7.60 -16.97 -11.77
CA TYR A 44 8.65 -16.72 -12.75
C TYR A 44 8.79 -17.96 -13.66
N HIS A 45 9.32 -17.75 -14.85
CA HIS A 45 9.68 -18.84 -15.76
C HIS A 45 11.18 -19.13 -15.63
N PRO A 46 11.66 -20.37 -15.77
CA PRO A 46 13.09 -20.69 -15.68
C PRO A 46 13.99 -19.86 -16.61
N GLU A 47 13.49 -19.49 -17.78
CA GLU A 47 14.17 -18.65 -18.77
C GLU A 47 13.96 -17.13 -18.51
N THR A 48 13.43 -16.76 -17.33
CA THR A 48 13.12 -15.37 -17.01
C THR A 48 14.39 -14.55 -16.84
N SER A 49 14.58 -13.57 -17.73
CA SER A 49 15.63 -12.56 -17.65
C SER A 49 15.10 -11.25 -17.05
N TYR A 50 15.98 -10.30 -16.85
CA TYR A 50 15.61 -8.93 -16.50
C TYR A 50 14.60 -8.31 -17.48
N MET A 51 14.71 -8.63 -18.76
CA MET A 51 13.84 -8.07 -19.82
C MET A 51 12.46 -8.75 -19.89
N THR A 52 12.35 -10.01 -19.51
CA THR A 52 11.13 -10.81 -19.71
C THR A 52 10.28 -10.98 -18.47
N ILE A 53 10.81 -10.68 -17.27
CA ILE A 53 10.08 -10.90 -16.01
C ILE A 53 8.78 -10.07 -15.91
N GLY A 54 8.78 -8.83 -16.41
CA GLY A 54 7.61 -7.98 -16.44
C GLY A 54 6.50 -8.57 -17.31
N SER A 55 6.81 -8.94 -18.53
CA SER A 55 5.87 -9.55 -19.49
C SER A 55 5.34 -10.89 -18.99
N GLY A 56 6.18 -11.75 -18.39
CA GLY A 56 5.75 -13.02 -17.81
C GLY A 56 4.77 -12.85 -16.66
N LYS A 57 5.03 -11.91 -15.76
CA LYS A 57 4.08 -11.58 -14.67
C LYS A 57 2.80 -10.98 -15.19
N ALA A 58 2.86 -10.16 -16.23
CA ALA A 58 1.68 -9.59 -16.88
C ALA A 58 0.82 -10.67 -17.55
N GLU A 59 1.44 -11.64 -18.21
CA GLU A 59 0.72 -12.78 -18.77
C GLU A 59 0.00 -13.58 -17.68
N PHE A 60 0.71 -13.91 -16.60
CA PHE A 60 0.09 -14.60 -15.44
C PHE A 60 -1.07 -13.78 -14.88
N TYR A 61 -0.88 -12.50 -14.61
CA TYR A 61 -1.91 -11.62 -14.11
C TYR A 61 -3.13 -11.62 -15.03
N ASN A 62 -2.92 -11.33 -16.30
CA ASN A 62 -4.01 -11.22 -17.28
C ASN A 62 -4.80 -12.52 -17.37
N LYS A 63 -4.11 -13.67 -17.48
CA LYS A 63 -4.76 -14.99 -17.55
C LYS A 63 -5.69 -15.23 -16.36
N TRP A 64 -5.20 -15.04 -15.15
CA TRP A 64 -5.95 -15.34 -13.93
C TRP A 64 -6.97 -14.24 -13.58
N ALA A 65 -6.63 -12.95 -13.79
CA ALA A 65 -7.55 -11.86 -13.53
C ALA A 65 -8.75 -11.88 -14.48
N PHE A 66 -8.52 -12.05 -15.81
CA PHE A 66 -9.64 -12.18 -16.75
C PHE A 66 -10.51 -13.41 -16.49
N GLY A 67 -9.90 -14.56 -16.23
CA GLY A 67 -10.64 -15.77 -15.89
C GLY A 67 -11.52 -15.58 -14.65
N THR A 68 -10.94 -15.03 -13.61
CA THR A 68 -11.64 -14.76 -12.34
C THR A 68 -12.71 -13.67 -12.51
N ALA A 69 -12.43 -12.61 -13.29
CA ALA A 69 -13.38 -11.53 -13.56
C ALA A 69 -14.60 -12.01 -14.36
N LYS A 70 -14.40 -12.90 -15.35
CA LYS A 70 -15.52 -13.54 -16.07
C LYS A 70 -16.42 -14.32 -15.12
N ALA A 71 -15.83 -15.15 -14.26
CA ALA A 71 -16.59 -15.89 -13.24
C ALA A 71 -17.30 -14.93 -12.28
N ALA A 72 -16.60 -13.93 -11.73
CA ALA A 72 -17.20 -12.94 -10.85
C ALA A 72 -18.34 -12.17 -11.53
N GLY A 73 -18.18 -11.78 -12.80
CA GLY A 73 -19.18 -11.07 -13.59
C GLY A 73 -20.49 -11.87 -13.74
N VAL A 74 -20.40 -13.17 -14.04
CA VAL A 74 -21.58 -14.06 -14.12
C VAL A 74 -22.31 -14.11 -12.78
N PHE A 75 -21.61 -14.38 -11.68
CA PHE A 75 -22.23 -14.47 -10.35
C PHE A 75 -22.74 -13.12 -9.84
N LEU A 76 -22.06 -12.02 -10.17
CA LEU A 76 -22.52 -10.67 -9.86
C LEU A 76 -23.81 -10.33 -10.62
N LEU A 77 -23.89 -10.66 -11.92
CA LEU A 77 -25.11 -10.49 -12.71
C LEU A 77 -26.27 -11.29 -12.12
N LEU A 78 -26.07 -12.56 -11.77
CA LEU A 78 -27.08 -13.39 -11.12
C LEU A 78 -27.50 -12.80 -9.77
N TYR A 79 -26.57 -12.26 -8.99
CA TYR A 79 -26.86 -11.58 -7.72
C TYR A 79 -27.71 -10.32 -7.94
N LEU A 80 -27.39 -9.51 -8.92
CA LEU A 80 -28.16 -8.30 -9.28
C LEU A 80 -29.57 -8.65 -9.79
N LEU A 81 -29.67 -9.68 -10.65
CA LEU A 81 -30.96 -10.16 -11.15
C LEU A 81 -31.84 -10.68 -9.99
N THR A 82 -31.29 -11.49 -9.09
CA THR A 82 -32.05 -11.97 -7.92
C THR A 82 -32.43 -10.85 -6.98
N THR A 83 -31.61 -9.80 -6.88
CA THR A 83 -31.92 -8.58 -6.12
C THR A 83 -33.10 -7.83 -6.76
N ALA A 84 -33.08 -7.65 -8.08
CA ALA A 84 -34.15 -7.00 -8.83
C ALA A 84 -35.48 -7.78 -8.69
N VAL A 85 -35.46 -9.11 -8.87
CA VAL A 85 -36.61 -9.97 -8.68
C VAL A 85 -37.16 -9.87 -7.25
N ARG A 86 -36.29 -9.90 -6.25
CA ARG A 86 -36.71 -9.76 -4.85
C ARG A 86 -37.38 -8.41 -4.58
N GLN A 87 -36.83 -7.33 -5.09
CA GLN A 87 -37.39 -5.99 -4.95
C GLN A 87 -38.74 -5.89 -5.67
N PHE A 88 -38.85 -6.46 -6.88
CA PHE A 88 -40.11 -6.53 -7.60
C PHE A 88 -41.22 -7.30 -6.84
N LEU A 89 -40.88 -8.47 -6.26
CA LEU A 89 -41.81 -9.25 -5.46
C LEU A 89 -42.26 -8.51 -4.19
N LEU A 90 -41.35 -7.77 -3.54
CA LEU A 90 -41.67 -6.93 -2.38
C LEU A 90 -42.60 -5.78 -2.78
N TRP A 91 -42.33 -5.10 -3.90
CA TRP A 91 -43.15 -4.04 -4.44
C TRP A 91 -44.56 -4.57 -4.79
N LYS A 92 -44.67 -5.72 -5.48
CA LYS A 92 -45.96 -6.36 -5.81
C LYS A 92 -46.79 -6.67 -4.56
N LYS A 93 -46.13 -7.14 -3.49
CA LYS A 93 -46.80 -7.44 -2.20
C LYS A 93 -47.29 -6.16 -1.51
N ASP A 94 -46.54 -5.07 -1.58
CA ASP A 94 -46.91 -3.78 -0.98
C ASP A 94 -48.03 -3.08 -1.77
N LYS A 95 -48.01 -3.18 -3.11
CA LYS A 95 -49.08 -2.70 -3.99
C LYS A 95 -50.44 -3.37 -3.68
N ASN A 96 -50.42 -4.65 -3.35
CA ASN A 96 -51.64 -5.39 -2.98
C ASN A 96 -52.20 -5.04 -1.59
N ARG A 97 -51.42 -4.32 -0.76
CA ARG A 97 -51.80 -3.90 0.61
C ARG A 97 -52.27 -2.45 0.69
N LYS A 98 -51.91 -1.60 -0.25
CA LYS A 98 -52.18 -0.16 -0.24
C LYS A 98 -52.94 0.23 -1.51
N THR A 99 -54.06 0.86 -1.36
CA THR A 99 -54.76 1.60 -2.41
C THR A 99 -53.95 2.83 -2.78
N GLY A 100 -52.93 2.72 -3.63
CA GLY A 100 -52.09 3.84 -4.04
C GLY A 100 -50.61 3.52 -4.09
N GLY A 101 -50.21 2.31 -4.46
CA GLY A 101 -48.78 1.91 -4.55
C GLY A 101 -47.99 2.73 -5.55
N ALA A 102 -46.77 3.12 -5.18
CA ALA A 102 -45.82 3.81 -6.03
C ALA A 102 -45.58 3.05 -7.35
N SER A 103 -45.43 3.77 -8.47
CA SER A 103 -45.17 3.15 -9.76
C SER A 103 -43.85 2.38 -9.74
N LEU A 104 -43.68 1.36 -10.59
CA LEU A 104 -42.45 0.60 -10.74
C LEU A 104 -41.24 1.53 -11.00
N TRP A 105 -41.50 2.61 -11.75
CA TRP A 105 -40.54 3.66 -12.07
C TRP A 105 -39.99 4.33 -10.79
N VAL A 106 -40.87 4.70 -9.84
CA VAL A 106 -40.47 5.30 -8.56
C VAL A 106 -39.66 4.31 -7.72
N ALA A 107 -40.06 3.03 -7.70
CA ALA A 107 -39.29 2.00 -6.99
C ALA A 107 -37.87 1.80 -7.59
N MET A 108 -37.76 1.80 -8.92
CA MET A 108 -36.47 1.72 -9.62
C MET A 108 -35.63 2.97 -9.36
N LYS A 109 -36.21 4.18 -9.46
CA LYS A 109 -35.53 5.44 -9.17
C LYS A 109 -35.00 5.48 -7.73
N THR A 110 -35.83 5.08 -6.77
CA THR A 110 -35.42 4.99 -5.36
C THR A 110 -34.30 3.96 -5.16
N GLY A 111 -34.38 2.81 -5.84
CA GLY A 111 -33.32 1.80 -5.80
C GLY A 111 -31.99 2.32 -6.34
N CYS A 112 -32.04 3.04 -7.46
CA CYS A 112 -30.86 3.69 -8.05
C CYS A 112 -30.28 4.78 -7.13
N GLN A 113 -31.14 5.63 -6.56
CA GLN A 113 -30.72 6.65 -5.60
C GLN A 113 -30.07 6.04 -4.34
N ASN A 114 -30.67 4.99 -3.80
CA ASN A 114 -30.11 4.26 -2.65
C ASN A 114 -28.75 3.63 -2.98
N PHE A 115 -28.56 3.11 -4.20
CA PHE A 115 -27.26 2.60 -4.63
C PHE A 115 -26.20 3.70 -4.63
N TRP A 116 -26.48 4.84 -5.29
CA TRP A 116 -25.53 5.97 -5.30
C TRP A 116 -25.22 6.51 -3.91
N GLN A 117 -26.21 6.58 -3.03
CA GLN A 117 -26.04 7.00 -1.63
C GLN A 117 -25.29 5.97 -0.78
N SER A 118 -25.22 4.72 -1.23
CA SER A 118 -24.47 3.67 -0.53
C SER A 118 -23.00 3.61 -0.90
N LEU A 119 -22.56 4.37 -1.91
CA LEU A 119 -21.15 4.42 -2.30
C LEU A 119 -20.35 5.20 -1.28
N THR A 120 -19.19 4.65 -0.90
CA THR A 120 -18.17 5.41 -0.17
C THR A 120 -17.56 6.48 -1.08
N GLY A 121 -16.91 7.50 -0.50
CA GLY A 121 -16.19 8.48 -1.31
C GLY A 121 -15.11 7.82 -2.19
N THR A 122 -14.44 6.81 -1.67
CA THR A 122 -13.42 6.05 -2.41
C THR A 122 -14.01 5.30 -3.59
N GLU A 123 -15.15 4.61 -3.41
CA GLU A 123 -15.85 3.93 -4.51
C GLU A 123 -16.34 4.91 -5.57
N LEU A 124 -16.88 6.07 -5.16
CA LEU A 124 -17.33 7.10 -6.08
C LEU A 124 -16.19 7.58 -6.96
N PHE A 125 -15.04 7.91 -6.37
CA PHE A 125 -13.87 8.37 -7.13
C PHE A 125 -13.24 7.24 -7.96
N ALA A 126 -13.31 5.98 -7.52
CA ALA A 126 -12.92 4.83 -8.34
C ALA A 126 -13.81 4.71 -9.60
N VAL A 127 -15.13 4.92 -9.47
CA VAL A 127 -16.05 4.96 -10.62
C VAL A 127 -15.74 6.13 -11.54
N CYS A 128 -15.41 7.32 -11.00
CA CYS A 128 -14.98 8.47 -11.80
C CYS A 128 -13.68 8.17 -12.56
N TYR A 129 -12.73 7.49 -11.93
CA TYR A 129 -11.47 7.10 -12.58
C TYR A 129 -11.70 6.04 -13.67
N ILE A 130 -12.59 5.06 -13.45
CA ILE A 130 -13.03 4.11 -14.48
C ILE A 130 -13.64 4.86 -15.68
N ALA A 131 -14.49 5.84 -15.43
CA ALA A 131 -15.08 6.65 -16.51
C ALA A 131 -14.01 7.44 -17.29
N ALA A 132 -13.05 8.05 -16.59
CA ALA A 132 -11.93 8.74 -17.23
C ALA A 132 -11.06 7.78 -18.07
N LEU A 133 -10.76 6.57 -17.58
CA LEU A 133 -10.06 5.53 -18.34
C LEU A 133 -10.84 5.10 -19.59
N CYS A 134 -12.17 4.93 -19.48
CA CYS A 134 -13.02 4.58 -20.63
C CYS A 134 -12.99 5.68 -21.69
N ILE A 135 -13.14 6.94 -21.29
CA ILE A 135 -13.11 8.08 -22.21
C ILE A 135 -11.72 8.21 -22.85
N SER A 136 -10.65 8.11 -22.05
CA SER A 136 -9.27 8.12 -22.53
C SER A 136 -9.02 7.03 -23.58
N TYR A 137 -9.50 5.81 -23.32
CA TYR A 137 -9.36 4.68 -24.25
C TYR A 137 -10.18 4.88 -25.54
N LEU A 138 -11.33 5.52 -25.46
CA LEU A 138 -12.16 5.80 -26.65
C LEU A 138 -11.61 6.93 -27.51
N LEU A 139 -10.87 7.87 -26.92
CA LEU A 139 -10.29 9.02 -27.60
C LEU A 139 -8.85 8.81 -28.07
N THR A 140 -8.24 7.68 -27.74
CA THR A 140 -6.81 7.42 -28.08
C THR A 140 -6.59 7.23 -29.56
N ASP A 141 -5.51 7.80 -30.09
CA ASP A 141 -5.01 7.55 -31.43
C ASP A 141 -4.18 6.23 -31.50
N TYR A 142 -3.95 5.57 -30.33
CA TYR A 142 -3.07 4.40 -30.18
C TYR A 142 -3.79 3.19 -29.53
N PRO A 143 -4.92 2.71 -30.10
CA PRO A 143 -5.78 1.72 -29.44
C PRO A 143 -5.09 0.36 -29.18
N GLU A 144 -4.13 -0.03 -30.01
CA GLU A 144 -3.39 -1.28 -29.84
C GLU A 144 -2.51 -1.24 -28.58
N PHE A 145 -1.80 -0.10 -28.36
CA PHE A 145 -1.02 0.10 -27.13
C PHE A 145 -1.92 0.30 -25.92
N ALA A 146 -2.92 1.16 -26.04
CA ALA A 146 -3.81 1.51 -24.95
C ALA A 146 -4.60 0.31 -24.41
N LYS A 147 -4.85 -0.71 -25.21
CA LYS A 147 -5.66 -1.88 -24.84
C LYS A 147 -5.06 -2.69 -23.69
N MET A 148 -3.82 -3.12 -23.85
CA MET A 148 -3.11 -3.97 -22.87
C MET A 148 -1.90 -3.27 -22.25
N GLY A 149 -1.44 -2.19 -22.85
CA GLY A 149 -0.25 -1.44 -22.48
C GLY A 149 0.98 -1.82 -23.30
N ALA A 150 2.05 -1.05 -23.15
CA ALA A 150 3.32 -1.27 -23.79
C ALA A 150 4.01 -2.53 -23.26
N ASP A 151 4.73 -3.25 -24.13
CA ASP A 151 5.48 -4.44 -23.73
C ASP A 151 6.45 -4.18 -22.57
N GLY A 152 6.43 -5.08 -21.61
CA GLY A 152 7.21 -4.98 -20.37
C GLY A 152 6.51 -4.16 -19.26
N TRP A 153 5.54 -3.30 -19.60
CA TRP A 153 4.76 -2.50 -18.65
C TRP A 153 3.37 -3.06 -18.46
N ASN A 154 2.65 -3.27 -19.52
CA ASN A 154 1.32 -3.87 -19.58
C ASN A 154 0.29 -3.19 -18.66
N MET A 155 0.34 -1.86 -18.56
CA MET A 155 -0.52 -1.03 -17.74
C MET A 155 -1.64 -0.34 -18.53
N GLY A 156 -2.11 -1.00 -19.60
CA GLY A 156 -3.19 -0.51 -20.46
C GLY A 156 -4.57 -0.54 -19.80
N PHE A 157 -5.57 -0.26 -20.60
CA PHE A 157 -6.97 -0.14 -20.18
C PHE A 157 -7.48 -1.35 -19.41
N TRP A 158 -7.37 -2.56 -19.99
CA TRP A 158 -7.91 -3.75 -19.35
C TRP A 158 -7.25 -4.10 -18.02
N PRO A 159 -5.93 -4.12 -17.89
CA PRO A 159 -5.31 -4.32 -16.58
C PRO A 159 -5.78 -3.34 -15.51
N GLN A 160 -5.87 -2.04 -15.83
CA GLN A 160 -6.34 -1.02 -14.89
C GLN A 160 -7.80 -1.22 -14.51
N ILE A 161 -8.68 -1.53 -15.47
CA ILE A 161 -10.09 -1.87 -15.18
C ILE A 161 -10.18 -3.09 -14.25
N LEU A 162 -9.36 -4.12 -14.47
CA LEU A 162 -9.35 -5.30 -13.61
C LEU A 162 -8.90 -4.99 -12.17
N PHE A 163 -7.89 -4.14 -11.99
CA PHE A 163 -7.48 -3.69 -10.64
C PHE A 163 -8.64 -3.01 -9.91
N LEU A 164 -9.29 -2.06 -10.55
CA LEU A 164 -10.41 -1.32 -9.98
C LEU A 164 -11.64 -2.21 -9.74
N PHE A 165 -11.96 -3.11 -10.68
CA PHE A 165 -13.04 -4.07 -10.52
C PHE A 165 -12.83 -4.96 -9.29
N PHE A 166 -11.63 -5.53 -9.13
CA PHE A 166 -11.35 -6.38 -7.98
C PHE A 166 -11.19 -5.61 -6.68
N PHE A 167 -10.71 -4.36 -6.71
CA PHE A 167 -10.75 -3.48 -5.56
C PHE A 167 -12.20 -3.33 -5.04
N LEU A 168 -13.13 -2.93 -5.91
CA LEU A 168 -14.55 -2.76 -5.57
C LEU A 168 -15.21 -4.08 -5.13
N LEU A 169 -14.87 -5.19 -5.79
CA LEU A 169 -15.39 -6.50 -5.44
C LEU A 169 -14.92 -6.96 -4.06
N LEU A 170 -13.63 -6.79 -3.75
CA LEU A 170 -13.04 -7.13 -2.44
C LEU A 170 -13.67 -6.31 -1.32
N GLU A 171 -13.77 -4.99 -1.49
CA GLU A 171 -14.39 -4.07 -0.52
C GLU A 171 -15.80 -4.53 -0.15
N ARG A 172 -16.61 -4.89 -1.14
CA ARG A 172 -18.02 -5.30 -0.95
C ARG A 172 -18.20 -6.73 -0.46
N THR A 173 -17.32 -7.65 -0.80
CA THR A 173 -17.53 -9.08 -0.55
C THR A 173 -16.73 -9.64 0.62
N LEU A 174 -15.48 -9.18 0.86
CA LEU A 174 -14.65 -9.77 1.92
C LEU A 174 -15.26 -9.59 3.32
N THR A 175 -15.22 -10.66 4.09
CA THR A 175 -15.52 -10.59 5.53
C THR A 175 -14.24 -10.23 6.31
N PRO A 176 -14.34 -9.65 7.53
CA PRO A 176 -13.16 -9.35 8.35
C PRO A 176 -12.27 -10.58 8.63
N ARG A 177 -12.84 -11.80 8.68
CA ARG A 177 -12.08 -13.04 8.85
C ARG A 177 -11.25 -13.37 7.59
N LEU A 178 -11.86 -13.31 6.41
CA LEU A 178 -11.16 -13.55 5.13
C LEU A 178 -10.12 -12.46 4.87
N ALA A 179 -10.43 -11.21 5.20
CA ALA A 179 -9.49 -10.09 5.09
C ALA A 179 -8.24 -10.31 5.94
N LYS A 180 -8.38 -10.71 7.20
CA LYS A 180 -7.24 -11.05 8.09
C LYS A 180 -6.43 -12.23 7.58
N ALA A 181 -7.11 -13.30 7.12
CA ALA A 181 -6.43 -14.46 6.53
C ALA A 181 -5.65 -14.07 5.26
N GLY A 182 -6.26 -13.28 4.38
CA GLY A 182 -5.63 -12.78 3.16
C GLY A 182 -4.37 -11.96 3.44
N ILE A 183 -4.45 -10.99 4.35
CA ILE A 183 -3.29 -10.21 4.79
C ILE A 183 -2.19 -11.13 5.35
N GLY A 184 -2.53 -12.09 6.20
CA GLY A 184 -1.56 -13.03 6.75
C GLY A 184 -0.81 -13.81 5.67
N LEU A 185 -1.52 -14.30 4.65
CA LEU A 185 -0.93 -15.00 3.50
C LEU A 185 -0.02 -14.07 2.67
N MET A 186 -0.49 -12.86 2.37
CA MET A 186 0.32 -11.87 1.63
C MET A 186 1.61 -11.52 2.37
N LEU A 187 1.56 -11.32 3.69
CA LEU A 187 2.74 -10.99 4.49
C LEU A 187 3.70 -12.17 4.65
N SER A 188 3.19 -13.39 4.73
CA SER A 188 4.04 -14.59 4.70
C SER A 188 4.78 -14.70 3.37
N ALA A 189 4.08 -14.51 2.26
CA ALA A 189 4.68 -14.50 0.92
C ALA A 189 5.72 -13.37 0.79
N SER A 190 5.37 -12.16 1.21
CA SER A 190 6.28 -11.01 1.12
C SER A 190 7.55 -11.18 1.95
N THR A 191 7.46 -11.83 3.13
CA THR A 191 8.64 -12.11 3.96
C THR A 191 9.64 -13.00 3.23
N VAL A 192 9.16 -14.00 2.50
CA VAL A 192 10.02 -14.84 1.65
C VAL A 192 10.60 -14.05 0.48
N VAL A 193 9.80 -13.23 -0.20
CA VAL A 193 10.27 -12.34 -1.28
C VAL A 193 11.35 -11.38 -0.77
N PHE A 194 11.18 -10.81 0.43
CA PHE A 194 12.18 -9.94 1.06
C PHE A 194 13.46 -10.69 1.40
N LEU A 195 13.34 -11.90 1.94
CA LEU A 195 14.51 -12.74 2.21
C LEU A 195 15.29 -13.09 0.93
N LEU A 196 14.59 -13.47 -0.14
CA LEU A 196 15.21 -13.72 -1.44
C LEU A 196 15.93 -12.48 -1.97
N GLY A 197 15.32 -11.29 -1.81
CA GLY A 197 15.95 -10.04 -2.18
C GLY A 197 17.23 -9.76 -1.39
N LEU A 198 17.22 -9.98 -0.09
CA LEU A 198 18.40 -9.84 0.77
C LEU A 198 19.50 -10.82 0.36
N LEU A 199 19.17 -12.10 0.15
CA LEU A 199 20.11 -13.13 -0.30
C LEU A 199 20.75 -12.77 -1.64
N ASN A 200 19.96 -12.30 -2.62
CA ASN A 200 20.48 -11.89 -3.93
C ASN A 200 21.50 -10.74 -3.82
N ARG A 201 21.31 -9.78 -2.88
CA ARG A 201 22.28 -8.69 -2.67
C ARG A 201 23.66 -9.18 -2.24
N TYR A 202 23.70 -10.32 -1.56
CA TYR A 202 24.96 -10.96 -1.14
C TYR A 202 25.40 -12.10 -2.07
N GLY A 203 24.88 -12.15 -3.30
CA GLY A 203 25.28 -13.10 -4.34
C GLY A 203 24.74 -14.52 -4.15
N VAL A 204 23.77 -14.72 -3.23
CA VAL A 204 23.10 -16.00 -3.04
C VAL A 204 21.82 -16.04 -3.87
N ASN A 205 21.76 -16.91 -4.88
CA ASN A 205 20.62 -17.07 -5.79
C ASN A 205 20.03 -18.47 -5.66
N PRO A 206 19.19 -18.75 -4.65
CA PRO A 206 18.68 -20.09 -4.38
C PRO A 206 17.71 -20.62 -5.42
N LEU A 207 17.16 -19.75 -6.26
CA LEU A 207 16.21 -20.11 -7.32
C LEU A 207 16.89 -20.26 -8.68
N HIS A 208 18.21 -20.10 -8.76
CA HIS A 208 19.00 -20.18 -9.99
C HIS A 208 18.43 -19.36 -11.16
N MET A 209 17.84 -18.19 -10.85
CA MET A 209 17.29 -17.32 -11.88
C MET A 209 18.42 -16.73 -12.73
N GLU A 210 18.23 -16.66 -14.02
CA GLU A 210 19.15 -16.03 -14.99
C GLU A 210 19.15 -14.49 -14.87
N SER A 211 19.36 -14.01 -13.72
CA SER A 211 19.43 -12.58 -13.53
C SER A 211 20.79 -12.21 -13.03
N SER A 212 21.50 -11.50 -13.76
CA SER A 212 22.90 -11.28 -13.43
C SER A 212 23.28 -9.83 -13.21
N GLY A 213 22.32 -8.91 -13.28
CA GLY A 213 22.60 -7.50 -13.12
C GLY A 213 22.38 -7.00 -11.68
N PRO A 214 23.11 -5.97 -11.23
CA PRO A 214 22.86 -5.34 -9.94
C PRO A 214 21.47 -4.72 -9.81
N GLY A 215 20.80 -4.47 -10.94
CA GLY A 215 19.43 -3.97 -11.01
C GLY A 215 18.34 -5.02 -10.81
N PHE A 216 18.68 -6.33 -10.79
CA PHE A 216 17.73 -7.42 -10.59
C PHE A 216 17.73 -7.91 -9.14
N ILE A 217 16.57 -8.10 -8.56
CA ILE A 217 16.44 -8.50 -7.16
C ILE A 217 15.20 -9.36 -6.94
N SER A 218 15.35 -10.46 -6.21
CA SER A 218 14.27 -11.38 -5.85
C SER A 218 13.53 -11.92 -7.09
N THR A 219 12.33 -12.41 -6.89
CA THR A 219 11.39 -12.80 -7.94
C THR A 219 10.61 -11.62 -8.54
N ILE A 220 10.89 -10.40 -8.10
CA ILE A 220 10.25 -9.18 -8.59
C ILE A 220 11.01 -8.57 -9.76
N GLY A 221 12.33 -8.66 -9.77
CA GLY A 221 13.20 -8.20 -10.85
C GLY A 221 13.78 -6.82 -10.60
N ASN A 222 13.31 -5.77 -11.23
CA ASN A 222 13.88 -4.44 -11.13
C ASN A 222 13.85 -3.86 -9.70
N ILE A 223 14.91 -3.15 -9.29
CA ILE A 223 15.03 -2.56 -7.94
C ILE A 223 13.89 -1.59 -7.60
N ASN A 224 13.42 -0.79 -8.57
CA ASN A 224 12.33 0.14 -8.33
C ASN A 224 10.98 -0.60 -8.19
N TRP A 225 10.78 -1.69 -8.95
CA TRP A 225 9.59 -2.53 -8.82
C TRP A 225 9.58 -3.26 -7.48
N TYR A 226 10.75 -3.76 -7.07
CA TYR A 226 10.92 -4.37 -5.77
C TYR A 226 10.66 -3.37 -4.64
N CYS A 227 11.17 -2.15 -4.76
CA CYS A 227 10.90 -1.07 -3.82
C CYS A 227 9.40 -0.73 -3.74
N GLY A 228 8.71 -0.68 -4.89
CA GLY A 228 7.26 -0.49 -4.94
C GLY A 228 6.51 -1.61 -4.20
N TYR A 229 6.85 -2.86 -4.45
CA TYR A 229 6.29 -4.01 -3.74
C TYR A 229 6.55 -3.95 -2.23
N TRP A 230 7.79 -3.63 -1.84
CA TRP A 230 8.19 -3.44 -0.45
C TRP A 230 7.42 -2.28 0.21
N SER A 231 7.24 -1.17 -0.50
CA SER A 231 6.53 0.03 0.01
C SER A 231 5.04 -0.22 0.28
N VAL A 232 4.44 -1.26 -0.28
CA VAL A 232 3.07 -1.70 0.04
C VAL A 232 3.07 -2.64 1.24
N LEU A 233 3.86 -3.70 1.21
CA LEU A 233 3.67 -4.81 2.16
C LEU A 233 4.45 -4.63 3.47
N PHE A 234 5.61 -3.99 3.43
CA PHE A 234 6.40 -3.77 4.63
C PHE A 234 5.74 -2.82 5.65
N PRO A 235 5.10 -1.70 5.26
CA PRO A 235 4.32 -0.89 6.20
C PRO A 235 3.19 -1.66 6.90
N VAL A 236 2.56 -2.63 6.23
CA VAL A 236 1.56 -3.51 6.86
C VAL A 236 2.22 -4.42 7.89
N CYS A 237 3.39 -5.00 7.58
CA CYS A 237 4.18 -5.78 8.55
C CYS A 237 4.49 -4.97 9.81
N CYS A 238 5.00 -3.75 9.65
CA CYS A 238 5.30 -2.84 10.76
C CYS A 238 4.06 -2.50 11.58
N GLY A 239 2.94 -2.21 10.91
CA GLY A 239 1.66 -1.91 11.55
C GLY A 239 1.13 -3.11 12.36
N ILE A 240 1.21 -4.32 11.84
CA ILE A 240 0.81 -5.54 12.56
C ILE A 240 1.72 -5.79 13.76
N PHE A 241 3.04 -5.66 13.60
CA PHE A 241 3.98 -5.81 14.72
C PHE A 241 3.73 -4.77 15.82
N LEU A 242 3.54 -3.51 15.44
CA LEU A 242 3.29 -2.41 16.36
C LEU A 242 2.02 -2.63 17.21
N PHE A 243 1.00 -3.20 16.61
CA PHE A 243 -0.29 -3.41 17.24
C PHE A 243 -0.66 -4.89 17.42
N ARG A 244 0.33 -5.76 17.50
CA ARG A 244 0.19 -7.22 17.53
C ARG A 244 -0.79 -7.74 18.58
N GLU A 245 -0.86 -7.11 19.75
CA GLU A 245 -1.80 -7.50 20.80
C GLU A 245 -3.27 -7.29 20.42
N LYS A 246 -3.54 -6.32 19.52
CA LYS A 246 -4.91 -6.01 19.04
C LYS A 246 -5.25 -6.75 17.74
N VAL A 247 -4.25 -7.21 16.99
CA VAL A 247 -4.42 -7.74 15.62
C VAL A 247 -4.25 -9.25 15.55
N LEU A 248 -3.26 -9.81 16.24
CA LEU A 248 -2.97 -11.23 16.17
C LEU A 248 -4.01 -12.07 16.92
N PRO A 249 -4.41 -13.22 16.37
CA PRO A 249 -5.31 -14.15 17.07
C PRO A 249 -4.64 -14.75 18.30
N GLY A 250 -5.42 -15.01 19.34
CA GLY A 250 -4.92 -15.61 20.58
C GLY A 250 -4.21 -14.64 21.54
N SER A 251 -4.29 -13.33 21.28
CA SER A 251 -3.75 -12.29 22.15
C SER A 251 -4.11 -12.54 23.62
N ARG A 252 -3.13 -12.41 24.51
CA ARG A 252 -3.35 -12.55 25.96
C ARG A 252 -4.20 -11.40 26.45
N SER A 253 -5.38 -11.72 26.99
CA SER A 253 -6.12 -10.76 27.82
C SER A 253 -5.27 -10.39 29.04
N ALA A 254 -4.96 -9.12 29.21
CA ALA A 254 -3.97 -8.61 30.17
C ALA A 254 -4.38 -8.71 31.67
N HIS A 255 -5.34 -9.56 32.03
CA HIS A 255 -5.88 -9.63 33.39
C HIS A 255 -6.06 -11.06 33.87
N THR A 256 -4.98 -11.71 34.30
CA THR A 256 -5.02 -12.60 35.48
C THR A 256 -3.60 -13.09 35.78
N GLY A 257 -3.06 -12.75 36.94
CA GLY A 257 -1.76 -13.17 37.44
C GLY A 257 -1.71 -14.60 38.02
N ALA A 258 -2.43 -15.54 37.40
CA ALA A 258 -2.35 -16.96 37.73
C ALA A 258 -1.47 -17.66 36.69
N LEU A 259 -0.69 -18.63 37.11
CA LEU A 259 0.05 -19.59 36.29
C LEU A 259 -0.92 -20.26 35.30
N GLN A 260 -1.10 -19.64 34.13
CA GLN A 260 -2.08 -20.07 33.13
C GLN A 260 -1.45 -21.18 32.28
N GLN A 261 -2.07 -22.35 32.25
CA GLN A 261 -1.73 -23.42 31.31
C GLN A 261 -1.66 -22.85 29.90
N ARG A 262 -0.58 -23.17 29.16
CA ARG A 262 -0.41 -22.76 27.76
C ARG A 262 -1.55 -23.33 26.93
N THR A 263 -2.41 -22.46 26.44
CA THR A 263 -3.48 -22.84 25.50
C THR A 263 -2.94 -22.85 24.07
N PRO A 264 -3.52 -23.64 23.13
CA PRO A 264 -3.13 -23.59 21.72
C PRO A 264 -3.19 -22.17 21.15
N ALA A 265 -4.15 -21.36 21.59
CA ALA A 265 -4.27 -19.96 21.18
C ALA A 265 -3.10 -19.09 21.67
N SER A 266 -2.59 -19.32 22.89
CA SER A 266 -1.42 -18.56 23.39
C SER A 266 -0.13 -18.99 22.68
N VAL A 267 0.02 -20.26 22.33
CA VAL A 267 1.16 -20.77 21.55
C VAL A 267 1.15 -20.17 20.14
N LEU A 268 -0.03 -20.12 19.49
CA LEU A 268 -0.20 -19.49 18.18
C LEU A 268 0.15 -18.00 18.24
N TYR A 269 -0.28 -17.29 19.28
CA TYR A 269 0.06 -15.87 19.45
C TYR A 269 1.57 -15.68 19.59
N ASP A 270 2.23 -16.45 20.45
CA ASP A 270 3.68 -16.38 20.65
C ASP A 270 4.43 -16.65 19.33
N PHE A 271 4.01 -17.67 18.57
CA PHE A 271 4.58 -17.96 17.24
C PHE A 271 4.40 -16.80 16.25
N LEU A 272 3.18 -16.28 16.10
CA LEU A 272 2.89 -15.18 15.18
C LEU A 272 3.62 -13.90 15.60
N GLN A 273 3.81 -13.66 16.89
CA GLN A 273 4.59 -12.52 17.38
C GLN A 273 6.06 -12.64 16.97
N VAL A 274 6.69 -13.82 17.18
CA VAL A 274 8.07 -14.06 16.76
C VAL A 274 8.19 -13.95 15.24
N PHE A 275 7.29 -14.59 14.49
CA PHE A 275 7.27 -14.51 13.04
C PHE A 275 7.16 -13.07 12.55
N SER A 276 6.26 -12.26 13.14
CA SER A 276 6.12 -10.84 12.75
C SER A 276 7.39 -10.04 13.05
N GLY A 277 8.11 -10.33 14.12
CA GLY A 277 9.40 -9.71 14.43
C GLY A 277 10.48 -10.08 13.41
N ILE A 278 10.58 -11.35 13.01
CA ILE A 278 11.50 -11.80 11.95
C ILE A 278 11.17 -11.13 10.61
N ALA A 279 9.89 -11.07 10.25
CA ALA A 279 9.44 -10.40 9.03
C ALA A 279 9.83 -8.90 9.01
N VAL A 280 9.72 -8.24 10.15
CA VAL A 280 10.14 -6.84 10.31
C VAL A 280 11.65 -6.68 10.16
N VAL A 281 12.47 -7.53 10.79
CA VAL A 281 13.93 -7.49 10.66
C VAL A 281 14.35 -7.68 9.20
N ILE A 282 13.83 -8.71 8.52
CA ILE A 282 14.12 -8.97 7.11
C ILE A 282 13.65 -7.79 6.24
N GLY A 283 12.45 -7.25 6.49
CA GLY A 283 11.89 -6.12 5.77
C GLY A 283 12.71 -4.84 5.92
N PHE A 284 13.22 -4.53 7.10
CA PHE A 284 14.17 -3.42 7.30
C PHE A 284 15.50 -3.68 6.59
N ALA A 285 16.08 -4.86 6.76
CA ALA A 285 17.35 -5.20 6.15
C ALA A 285 17.29 -5.08 4.62
N THR A 286 16.23 -5.61 4.02
CA THR A 286 16.03 -5.51 2.56
C THR A 286 15.69 -4.09 2.12
N GLY A 287 14.91 -3.33 2.91
CA GLY A 287 14.58 -1.93 2.62
C GLY A 287 15.81 -1.03 2.55
N VAL A 288 16.82 -1.29 3.39
CA VAL A 288 18.11 -0.58 3.38
C VAL A 288 19.00 -1.06 2.24
N SER A 289 19.03 -2.37 1.96
CA SER A 289 19.98 -2.97 1.00
C SER A 289 19.48 -3.06 -0.45
N GLN A 290 18.21 -2.75 -0.72
CA GLN A 290 17.61 -2.94 -2.05
C GLN A 290 18.21 -2.07 -3.17
N GLY A 291 18.71 -0.89 -2.84
CA GLY A 291 19.41 -0.02 -3.77
C GLY A 291 18.56 1.08 -4.43
N SER A 292 17.31 1.30 -4.02
CA SER A 292 16.49 2.43 -4.47
C SER A 292 16.43 3.52 -3.38
N ASP A 293 16.83 4.75 -3.72
CA ASP A 293 16.81 5.89 -2.79
C ASP A 293 15.37 6.27 -2.37
N SER A 294 14.38 6.04 -3.24
CA SER A 294 12.97 6.24 -2.90
C SER A 294 12.52 5.36 -1.73
N GLY A 295 13.12 4.18 -1.55
CA GLY A 295 12.88 3.30 -0.40
C GLY A 295 13.31 3.90 0.93
N LEU A 296 14.42 4.62 0.96
CA LEU A 296 14.88 5.31 2.17
C LEU A 296 13.95 6.47 2.55
N LEU A 297 13.43 7.19 1.56
CA LEU A 297 12.41 8.23 1.78
C LEU A 297 11.13 7.63 2.39
N VAL A 298 10.65 6.54 1.82
CA VAL A 298 9.47 5.81 2.33
C VAL A 298 9.73 5.30 3.75
N LEU A 299 10.92 4.74 4.01
CA LEU A 299 11.32 4.27 5.33
C LEU A 299 11.27 5.39 6.38
N ALA A 300 11.83 6.56 6.06
CA ALA A 300 11.81 7.72 6.94
C ALA A 300 10.37 8.20 7.20
N ALA A 301 9.58 8.41 6.14
CA ALA A 301 8.19 8.86 6.26
C ALA A 301 7.33 7.86 7.07
N MET A 302 7.44 6.57 6.77
CA MET A 302 6.75 5.50 7.50
C MET A 302 7.10 5.53 8.99
N THR A 303 8.38 5.63 9.32
CA THR A 303 8.86 5.63 10.72
C THR A 303 8.32 6.83 11.49
N LEU A 304 8.36 8.03 10.90
CA LEU A 304 7.79 9.24 11.50
C LEU A 304 6.28 9.11 11.76
N ILE A 305 5.54 8.61 10.80
CA ILE A 305 4.09 8.41 10.90
C ILE A 305 3.75 7.37 11.97
N LEU A 306 4.45 6.22 11.98
CA LEU A 306 4.22 5.16 12.99
C LEU A 306 4.48 5.66 14.42
N GLY A 307 5.52 6.47 14.63
CA GLY A 307 5.80 7.05 15.93
C GLY A 307 4.69 8.00 16.40
N CYS A 308 4.10 8.78 15.48
CA CYS A 308 2.96 9.65 15.80
C CYS A 308 1.69 8.86 16.17
N PHE A 309 1.47 7.70 15.56
CA PHE A 309 0.33 6.85 15.92
C PHE A 309 0.54 6.09 17.23
N ALA A 310 1.73 5.54 17.42
CA ALA A 310 2.04 4.68 18.54
C ALA A 310 2.27 5.44 19.85
N GLY A 311 2.87 6.61 19.80
CA GLY A 311 3.36 7.33 20.96
C GLY A 311 2.28 7.88 21.89
N LYS A 312 1.01 7.86 21.50
CA LYS A 312 -0.10 8.36 22.32
C LYS A 312 -0.39 7.50 23.55
N GLU A 313 -0.15 6.21 23.46
CA GLU A 313 -0.39 5.22 24.51
C GLU A 313 0.93 4.62 24.99
N LYS A 314 1.05 4.28 26.27
CA LYS A 314 2.26 3.70 26.86
C LYS A 314 2.68 2.41 26.15
N GLU A 315 1.73 1.50 25.91
CA GLU A 315 1.99 0.24 25.21
C GLU A 315 2.36 0.47 23.74
N GLY A 316 1.70 1.44 23.08
CA GLY A 316 2.05 1.84 21.72
C GLY A 316 3.49 2.36 21.62
N LEU A 317 3.90 3.26 22.53
CA LEU A 317 5.29 3.75 22.58
C LEU A 317 6.30 2.63 22.85
N ARG A 318 5.95 1.71 23.75
CA ARG A 318 6.79 0.53 24.03
C ARG A 318 7.04 -0.28 22.76
N HIS A 319 5.96 -0.66 22.05
CA HIS A 319 6.06 -1.43 20.82
C HIS A 319 6.77 -0.67 19.70
N PHE A 320 6.64 0.67 19.68
CA PHE A 320 7.36 1.49 18.71
C PHE A 320 8.88 1.49 18.97
N ILE A 321 9.30 1.59 20.25
CA ILE A 321 10.72 1.46 20.59
C ILE A 321 11.23 0.05 20.26
N GLU A 322 10.42 -1.00 20.50
CA GLU A 322 10.75 -2.37 20.08
C GLU A 322 10.89 -2.48 18.55
N LEU A 323 10.03 -1.80 17.77
CA LEU A 323 10.16 -1.73 16.30
C LEU A 323 11.48 -1.06 15.88
N LEU A 324 11.85 0.04 16.52
CA LEU A 324 13.13 0.73 16.27
C LEU A 324 14.34 -0.13 16.68
N LEU A 325 14.22 -0.91 17.75
CA LEU A 325 15.26 -1.88 18.13
C LEU A 325 15.44 -2.97 17.07
N LEU A 326 14.36 -3.48 16.47
CA LEU A 326 14.44 -4.41 15.34
C LEU A 326 15.11 -3.76 14.11
N PHE A 327 14.88 -2.48 13.87
CA PHE A 327 15.62 -1.74 12.85
C PHE A 327 17.11 -1.68 13.17
N CYS A 328 17.48 -1.39 14.42
CA CYS A 328 18.88 -1.41 14.87
C CYS A 328 19.52 -2.79 14.73
N VAL A 329 18.78 -3.87 15.01
CA VAL A 329 19.24 -5.26 14.77
C VAL A 329 19.52 -5.47 13.27
N SER A 330 18.62 -5.01 12.40
CA SER A 330 18.81 -5.09 10.94
C SER A 330 20.04 -4.34 10.47
N LEU A 331 20.24 -3.11 10.94
CA LEU A 331 21.44 -2.30 10.60
C LEU A 331 22.73 -2.94 11.12
N THR A 332 22.70 -3.49 12.34
CA THR A 332 23.86 -4.19 12.93
C THR A 332 24.20 -5.43 12.13
N GLY A 333 23.19 -6.21 11.72
CA GLY A 333 23.37 -7.38 10.86
C GLY A 333 23.96 -7.00 9.49
N LEU A 334 23.44 -5.96 8.85
CA LEU A 334 23.96 -5.47 7.57
C LEU A 334 25.39 -4.92 7.72
N PHE A 335 25.69 -4.20 8.80
CA PHE A 335 27.06 -3.77 9.12
C PHE A 335 28.01 -4.96 9.25
N ALA A 336 27.63 -5.99 10.01
CA ALA A 336 28.42 -7.21 10.16
C ALA A 336 28.62 -7.93 8.80
N LEU A 337 27.56 -8.11 8.02
CA LEU A 337 27.64 -8.72 6.68
C LEU A 337 28.55 -7.93 5.74
N GLN A 338 28.49 -6.59 5.78
CA GLN A 338 29.34 -5.72 4.97
C GLN A 338 30.83 -5.87 5.31
N HIS A 339 31.16 -6.08 6.60
CA HIS A 339 32.55 -6.21 7.06
C HIS A 339 33.08 -7.63 6.95
N LEU A 340 32.24 -8.64 7.16
CA LEU A 340 32.63 -10.05 7.05
C LEU A 340 32.71 -10.52 5.59
N PHE A 341 31.90 -9.93 4.70
CA PHE A 341 31.79 -10.33 3.30
C PHE A 341 31.77 -9.12 2.36
N PRO A 342 32.81 -8.25 2.37
CA PRO A 342 32.80 -6.97 1.65
C PRO A 342 32.62 -7.15 0.13
N GLU A 343 33.16 -8.22 -0.42
CA GLU A 343 33.11 -8.50 -1.86
C GLU A 343 31.76 -9.12 -2.33
N ARG A 344 30.94 -9.60 -1.41
CA ARG A 344 29.68 -10.24 -1.73
C ARG A 344 28.60 -9.24 -2.11
N ASN A 345 28.55 -8.08 -1.46
CA ASN A 345 27.59 -7.04 -1.81
C ASN A 345 28.10 -6.22 -3.00
N LYS A 346 27.70 -6.59 -4.19
CA LYS A 346 28.10 -5.95 -5.45
C LYS A 346 27.36 -4.63 -5.75
N TYR A 347 26.33 -4.29 -4.97
CA TYR A 347 25.52 -3.10 -5.23
C TYR A 347 25.37 -2.25 -3.97
N GLN A 348 26.21 -1.25 -3.86
CA GLN A 348 26.29 -0.36 -2.70
C GLN A 348 25.93 1.06 -3.13
N THR A 349 24.74 1.53 -2.70
CA THR A 349 24.37 2.93 -2.88
C THR A 349 24.97 3.80 -1.77
N ALA A 350 25.06 5.11 -2.00
CA ALA A 350 25.52 6.06 -0.98
C ALA A 350 24.68 5.96 0.32
N GLY A 351 23.36 5.84 0.19
CA GLY A 351 22.45 5.67 1.34
C GLY A 351 22.72 4.37 2.11
N TYR A 352 22.93 3.25 1.40
CA TYR A 352 23.32 2.00 2.03
C TYR A 352 24.63 2.13 2.80
N LEU A 353 25.68 2.68 2.17
CA LEU A 353 26.99 2.87 2.80
C LEU A 353 26.95 3.82 3.99
N PHE A 354 26.15 4.89 3.91
CA PHE A 354 25.93 5.80 5.03
C PHE A 354 25.34 5.05 6.25
N LEU A 355 24.35 4.20 6.05
CA LEU A 355 23.66 3.48 7.12
C LEU A 355 24.46 2.28 7.66
N THR A 356 25.27 1.62 6.82
CA THR A 356 25.93 0.35 7.16
C THR A 356 27.46 0.46 7.24
N GLY A 357 28.07 1.56 6.80
CA GLY A 357 29.52 1.79 6.86
C GLY A 357 30.07 2.05 8.26
N LYS A 358 29.20 2.37 9.22
CA LYS A 358 29.54 2.56 10.63
C LYS A 358 28.57 1.78 11.51
N PRO A 359 28.90 1.45 12.77
CA PRO A 359 28.07 0.64 13.66
C PRO A 359 26.87 1.42 14.23
N TRP A 360 26.17 2.18 13.40
CA TRP A 360 25.03 3.00 13.83
C TRP A 360 23.93 2.17 14.50
N GLY A 361 23.65 0.97 13.98
CA GLY A 361 22.65 0.08 14.56
C GLY A 361 23.00 -0.32 15.99
N LEU A 362 24.27 -0.58 16.28
CA LEU A 362 24.73 -0.89 17.63
C LEU A 362 24.62 0.33 18.55
N ILE A 363 25.10 1.50 18.11
CA ILE A 363 25.09 2.73 18.90
C ILE A 363 23.66 3.13 19.25
N PHE A 364 22.81 3.28 18.25
CA PHE A 364 21.39 3.65 18.47
C PHE A 364 20.61 2.55 19.21
N GLY A 365 20.93 1.28 18.97
CA GLY A 365 20.35 0.14 19.69
C GLY A 365 20.60 0.21 21.19
N VAL A 366 21.84 0.48 21.61
CA VAL A 366 22.19 0.67 23.03
C VAL A 366 21.44 1.87 23.63
N LEU A 367 21.40 3.00 22.94
CA LEU A 367 20.67 4.18 23.42
C LEU A 367 19.15 3.89 23.58
N LEU A 368 18.55 3.19 22.61
CA LEU A 368 17.14 2.81 22.68
C LEU A 368 16.88 1.77 23.79
N LEU A 369 17.80 0.82 24.03
CA LEU A 369 17.71 -0.12 25.15
C LEU A 369 17.78 0.61 26.50
N CYS A 370 18.67 1.59 26.65
CA CYS A 370 18.74 2.44 27.84
C CYS A 370 17.42 3.22 28.07
N LEU A 371 16.86 3.80 27.00
CA LEU A 371 15.59 4.49 27.04
C LEU A 371 14.45 3.54 27.41
N TYR A 372 14.39 2.35 26.80
CA TYR A 372 13.41 1.31 27.09
C TYR A 372 13.46 0.88 28.55
N PHE A 373 14.66 0.60 29.07
CA PHE A 373 14.88 0.25 30.47
C PHE A 373 14.39 1.35 31.40
N PHE A 374 14.76 2.61 31.14
CA PHE A 374 14.36 3.77 31.93
C PHE A 374 12.84 3.97 31.96
N LEU A 375 12.16 3.87 30.81
CA LEU A 375 10.72 4.13 30.71
C LEU A 375 9.85 2.98 31.22
N PHE A 376 10.26 1.73 31.03
CA PHE A 376 9.36 0.58 31.20
C PHE A 376 9.79 -0.43 32.29
N ILE A 377 11.10 -0.60 32.54
CA ILE A 377 11.59 -1.63 33.48
C ILE A 377 11.84 -1.05 34.87
N ARG A 378 12.52 0.08 35.00
CA ARG A 378 12.89 0.68 36.30
C ARG A 378 11.69 0.90 37.24
N LYS A 379 10.52 1.19 36.72
CA LYS A 379 9.31 1.46 37.52
C LYS A 379 8.69 0.21 38.15
N ASN A 380 8.83 -0.96 37.54
CA ASN A 380 8.26 -2.20 38.08
C ASN A 380 8.95 -2.64 39.38
N ASN A 381 10.23 -2.33 39.55
CA ASN A 381 10.98 -2.65 40.74
C ASN A 381 10.64 -1.75 41.95
N CYS A 382 10.17 -0.53 41.71
CA CYS A 382 9.72 0.37 42.80
C CYS A 382 8.28 0.06 43.28
N ALA A 383 7.45 -0.56 42.42
CA ALA A 383 6.07 -0.92 42.78
C ALA A 383 5.98 -2.22 43.58
N ASN A 384 6.95 -3.13 43.45
CA ASN A 384 6.99 -4.39 44.21
C ASN A 384 7.53 -4.24 45.65
N GLY A 385 8.07 -3.07 46.01
CA GLY A 385 8.65 -2.81 47.33
C GLY A 385 7.75 -2.04 48.33
N ARG A 386 6.52 -1.66 47.96
CA ARG A 386 5.59 -0.97 48.87
C ARG A 386 4.31 -1.78 49.06
N THR A 387 4.23 -2.32 50.25
CA THR A 387 3.12 -2.93 50.97
C THR A 387 1.72 -2.51 50.53
N LYS A 388 0.89 -3.56 50.46
CA LYS A 388 -0.59 -3.52 50.41
C LYS A 388 -1.17 -2.63 51.50
N THR A 389 -1.46 -1.41 51.24
CA THR A 389 -2.53 -0.62 51.91
C THR A 389 -2.69 0.68 51.14
N VAL A 390 -3.80 0.85 50.59
CA VAL A 390 -4.55 1.96 50.00
C VAL A 390 -5.03 1.59 48.57
N LYS A 391 -6.05 0.73 48.54
CA LYS A 391 -7.03 0.73 47.44
C LYS A 391 -8.02 1.83 47.80
N ASN A 392 -8.08 2.85 47.02
CA ASN A 392 -9.22 3.63 46.55
C ASN A 392 -8.79 5.08 46.24
N ASN A 393 -9.20 5.58 45.08
CA ASN A 393 -9.05 6.95 44.60
C ASN A 393 -7.70 7.36 43.99
N CYS A 394 -7.33 6.79 42.82
CA CYS A 394 -6.42 7.44 41.89
C CYS A 394 -6.82 7.13 40.45
N ASP A 395 -8.02 7.53 40.07
CA ASP A 395 -8.34 7.77 38.65
C ASP A 395 -7.85 9.19 38.28
N ASN A 396 -7.07 9.24 37.20
CA ASN A 396 -6.76 10.45 36.42
C ASN A 396 -5.86 11.54 37.01
N LYS A 397 -4.63 11.22 37.43
CA LYS A 397 -3.52 12.20 37.28
C LYS A 397 -2.21 11.48 36.96
N LEU A 398 -1.63 11.79 35.80
CA LEU A 398 -0.26 11.43 35.38
C LEU A 398 0.76 12.05 36.36
N THR A 399 1.09 11.37 37.46
CA THR A 399 1.87 11.95 38.57
C THR A 399 3.24 11.30 38.81
N GLY A 400 3.67 10.36 37.95
CA GLY A 400 4.98 9.72 38.08
C GLY A 400 6.02 10.27 37.09
N THR A 401 7.32 10.25 37.46
CA THR A 401 8.43 10.65 36.58
C THR A 401 8.49 9.87 35.28
N ALA A 402 8.13 8.57 35.29
CA ALA A 402 8.08 7.73 34.08
C ALA A 402 6.92 8.13 33.14
N ASP A 403 5.78 8.56 33.68
CA ASP A 403 4.66 9.03 32.87
C ASP A 403 4.98 10.36 32.19
N ARG A 404 5.71 11.25 32.89
CA ARG A 404 6.31 12.45 32.27
C ARG A 404 7.29 12.09 31.17
N GLY A 405 8.15 11.11 31.37
CA GLY A 405 9.10 10.62 30.36
C GLY A 405 8.42 10.15 29.08
N ILE A 406 7.31 9.41 29.20
CA ILE A 406 6.49 8.96 28.03
C ILE A 406 5.92 10.16 27.28
N VAL A 407 5.33 11.13 28.00
CA VAL A 407 4.78 12.35 27.39
C VAL A 407 5.86 13.16 26.68
N TRP A 408 7.05 13.33 27.31
CA TRP A 408 8.17 14.04 26.70
C TRP A 408 8.70 13.32 25.47
N THR A 409 8.86 11.99 25.51
CA THR A 409 9.30 11.19 24.34
C THR A 409 8.31 11.35 23.18
N TYR A 410 7.01 11.31 23.46
CA TYR A 410 6.00 11.53 22.42
C TYR A 410 6.02 12.96 21.85
N ARG A 411 6.15 13.98 22.70
CA ARG A 411 6.27 15.37 22.24
C ARG A 411 7.53 15.58 21.40
N ALA A 412 8.67 15.05 21.85
CA ALA A 412 9.90 15.10 21.08
C ALA A 412 9.74 14.47 19.68
N TRP A 413 9.03 13.34 19.60
CA TRP A 413 8.72 12.71 18.33
C TRP A 413 7.82 13.57 17.43
N GLN A 414 6.79 14.20 17.99
CA GLN A 414 5.94 15.14 17.24
C GLN A 414 6.73 16.35 16.73
N ILE A 415 7.62 16.91 17.56
CA ILE A 415 8.50 18.02 17.17
C ILE A 415 9.42 17.56 16.04
N LEU A 416 10.07 16.39 16.16
CA LEU A 416 10.93 15.82 15.10
C LEU A 416 10.15 15.66 13.79
N THR A 417 8.93 15.12 13.84
CA THR A 417 8.07 14.97 12.67
C THR A 417 7.72 16.33 12.04
N GLY A 418 7.36 17.31 12.87
CA GLY A 418 7.09 18.68 12.42
C GLY A 418 8.32 19.36 11.78
N LEU A 419 9.49 19.23 12.40
CA LEU A 419 10.73 19.74 11.85
C LEU A 419 11.12 19.05 10.53
N SER A 420 10.91 17.73 10.43
CA SER A 420 11.17 17.01 9.18
C SER A 420 10.23 17.46 8.05
N ALA A 421 8.95 17.70 8.35
CA ALA A 421 8.01 18.25 7.38
C ALA A 421 8.40 19.69 6.97
N ALA A 422 8.76 20.54 7.92
CA ALA A 422 9.23 21.90 7.64
C ALA A 422 10.51 21.91 6.80
N ALA A 423 11.46 21.03 7.11
CA ALA A 423 12.71 20.88 6.34
C ALA A 423 12.42 20.42 4.89
N LEU A 424 11.46 19.53 4.68
CA LEU A 424 11.04 19.12 3.34
C LEU A 424 10.43 20.29 2.56
N VAL A 425 9.55 21.06 3.18
CA VAL A 425 8.94 22.24 2.54
C VAL A 425 10.02 23.28 2.20
N LEU A 426 10.96 23.53 3.12
CA LEU A 426 12.09 24.43 2.88
C LEU A 426 12.99 23.92 1.74
N TYR A 427 13.29 22.63 1.71
CA TYR A 427 14.07 22.00 0.64
C TYR A 427 13.40 22.21 -0.73
N ILE A 428 12.08 21.95 -0.83
CA ILE A 428 11.32 22.16 -2.08
C ILE A 428 11.36 23.64 -2.47
N GLY A 429 11.15 24.54 -1.51
CA GLY A 429 11.23 25.99 -1.75
C GLY A 429 12.62 26.43 -2.25
N LEU A 430 13.69 25.92 -1.64
CA LEU A 430 15.07 26.19 -2.07
C LEU A 430 15.36 25.61 -3.45
N LEU A 431 14.91 24.40 -3.75
CA LEU A 431 15.05 23.78 -5.06
C LEU A 431 14.39 24.63 -6.15
N ILE A 432 13.14 25.05 -5.93
CA ILE A 432 12.41 25.91 -6.87
C ILE A 432 13.14 27.26 -7.01
N PHE A 433 13.45 27.91 -5.89
CA PHE A 433 14.08 29.22 -5.89
C PHE A 433 15.43 29.21 -6.62
N ASN A 434 16.32 28.27 -6.28
CA ASN A 434 17.66 28.17 -6.89
C ASN A 434 17.60 27.80 -8.38
N THR A 435 16.59 27.02 -8.79
CA THR A 435 16.39 26.67 -10.20
C THR A 435 15.90 27.87 -11.02
N THR A 436 15.01 28.71 -10.44
CA THR A 436 14.42 29.88 -11.13
C THR A 436 15.28 31.14 -11.05
N HIS A 437 16.21 31.22 -10.07
CA HIS A 437 17.09 32.37 -9.85
C HIS A 437 18.56 31.91 -9.75
N PRO A 438 19.15 31.39 -10.84
CA PRO A 438 20.54 30.93 -10.82
C PRO A 438 21.49 32.09 -10.50
N GLY A 439 22.56 31.83 -9.74
CA GLY A 439 23.54 32.80 -9.33
C GLY A 439 23.22 33.59 -8.06
N VAL A 440 22.00 33.54 -7.54
CA VAL A 440 21.62 34.28 -6.32
C VAL A 440 22.20 33.62 -5.07
N ILE A 441 22.30 32.30 -5.03
CA ILE A 441 22.95 31.55 -3.94
C ILE A 441 24.09 30.71 -4.52
N PRO A 442 25.32 31.31 -4.67
CA PRO A 442 26.43 30.63 -5.36
C PRO A 442 26.81 29.26 -4.78
N ALA A 443 26.59 29.05 -3.47
CA ALA A 443 26.87 27.77 -2.81
C ALA A 443 25.94 26.63 -3.23
N LEU A 444 24.77 26.93 -3.83
CA LEU A 444 23.80 25.98 -4.28
C LEU A 444 23.77 25.83 -5.82
N ASP A 445 24.43 26.74 -6.53
CA ASP A 445 24.45 26.70 -8.00
C ASP A 445 25.16 25.45 -8.51
N GLY A 446 24.53 24.78 -9.48
CA GLY A 446 25.02 23.53 -10.05
C GLY A 446 25.00 22.33 -9.09
N ASN A 447 24.55 22.50 -7.85
CA ASN A 447 24.41 21.40 -6.91
C ASN A 447 23.28 20.47 -7.35
N ALA A 448 23.60 19.20 -7.54
CA ALA A 448 22.68 18.18 -8.04
C ALA A 448 21.42 17.98 -7.15
N LEU A 449 21.45 18.39 -5.89
CA LEU A 449 20.30 18.31 -4.99
C LEU A 449 19.42 19.56 -5.05
N PHE A 450 20.02 20.75 -5.26
CA PHE A 450 19.31 22.03 -5.14
C PHE A 450 19.03 22.71 -6.49
N THR A 451 19.42 22.09 -7.61
CA THR A 451 19.11 22.61 -8.96
C THR A 451 18.34 21.56 -9.74
N PHE A 452 17.10 21.87 -10.08
CA PHE A 452 16.28 21.00 -10.94
C PHE A 452 16.75 21.14 -12.39
N ASN A 453 17.48 20.12 -12.84
CA ASN A 453 18.02 20.02 -14.21
C ASN A 453 17.81 18.58 -14.73
N THR A 454 18.26 18.30 -15.93
CA THR A 454 18.10 16.98 -16.57
C THR A 454 18.67 15.82 -15.77
N SER A 455 19.73 16.05 -14.98
CA SER A 455 20.38 15.01 -14.13
C SER A 455 19.77 14.90 -12.73
N TRP A 456 18.89 15.82 -12.33
CA TRP A 456 18.29 15.82 -11.01
C TRP A 456 17.57 14.50 -10.70
N GLY A 457 17.74 14.01 -9.46
CA GLY A 457 17.07 12.79 -9.00
C GLY A 457 17.37 11.54 -9.85
N SER A 458 18.63 11.37 -10.29
CA SER A 458 19.02 10.26 -11.20
C SER A 458 18.24 10.30 -12.53
N SER A 459 18.30 11.44 -13.21
CA SER A 459 17.64 11.76 -14.49
C SER A 459 16.11 11.90 -14.43
N ARG A 460 15.52 11.97 -13.23
CA ARG A 460 14.08 12.25 -13.09
C ARG A 460 13.71 13.65 -13.54
N GLY A 461 14.64 14.63 -13.38
CA GLY A 461 14.43 15.98 -13.92
C GLY A 461 14.14 15.96 -15.42
N ALA A 462 14.90 15.17 -16.20
CA ALA A 462 14.64 15.00 -17.63
C ALA A 462 13.30 14.30 -17.91
N THR A 463 13.04 13.16 -17.26
CA THR A 463 11.81 12.40 -17.53
C THR A 463 10.55 13.16 -17.13
N TRP A 464 10.59 13.93 -16.04
CA TRP A 464 9.49 14.78 -15.60
C TRP A 464 9.26 15.95 -16.54
N SER A 465 10.33 16.63 -16.99
CA SER A 465 10.22 17.72 -17.97
C SER A 465 9.61 17.21 -19.27
N ILE A 466 10.12 16.11 -19.83
CA ILE A 466 9.56 15.49 -21.03
C ILE A 466 8.09 15.10 -20.81
N GLY A 467 7.74 14.51 -19.66
CA GLY A 467 6.35 14.18 -19.34
C GLY A 467 5.42 15.41 -19.34
N ILE A 468 5.85 16.51 -18.71
CA ILE A 468 5.09 17.76 -18.69
C ILE A 468 5.03 18.38 -20.08
N HIS A 469 6.13 18.42 -20.85
CA HIS A 469 6.12 18.91 -22.23
C HIS A 469 5.21 18.06 -23.11
N THR A 470 5.19 16.74 -22.91
CA THR A 470 4.27 15.82 -23.59
C THR A 470 2.81 16.20 -23.31
N PHE A 471 2.47 16.43 -22.03
CA PHE A 471 1.11 16.86 -21.66
C PHE A 471 0.75 18.21 -22.27
N LEU A 472 1.65 19.19 -22.23
CA LEU A 472 1.42 20.53 -22.78
C LEU A 472 1.31 20.54 -24.32
N ALA A 473 1.94 19.60 -25.01
CA ALA A 473 1.86 19.44 -26.46
C ALA A 473 0.55 18.80 -26.93
N GLN A 474 -0.21 18.17 -26.03
CA GLN A 474 -1.48 17.52 -26.36
C GLN A 474 -2.55 18.55 -26.77
N ASN A 475 -3.49 18.12 -27.62
CA ASN A 475 -4.71 18.89 -27.91
C ASN A 475 -5.61 19.00 -26.67
N PHE A 476 -6.62 19.87 -26.71
CA PHE A 476 -7.50 20.12 -25.56
C PHE A 476 -8.21 18.84 -25.05
N GLY A 477 -8.70 17.98 -25.95
CA GLY A 477 -9.36 16.73 -25.58
C GLY A 477 -8.41 15.77 -24.83
N HIS A 478 -7.19 15.63 -25.35
CA HIS A 478 -6.17 14.80 -24.70
C HIS A 478 -5.62 15.44 -23.41
N ARG A 479 -5.58 16.77 -23.26
CA ARG A 479 -5.27 17.39 -21.95
C ARG A 479 -6.32 17.05 -20.89
N LEU A 480 -7.60 16.94 -21.28
CA LEU A 480 -8.66 16.54 -20.36
C LEU A 480 -8.66 15.04 -20.05
N PHE A 481 -8.48 14.18 -21.07
CA PHE A 481 -8.67 12.74 -20.94
C PHE A 481 -7.43 11.89 -21.30
N GLY A 482 -6.31 12.52 -21.64
CA GLY A 482 -5.05 11.85 -21.95
C GLY A 482 -4.97 11.27 -23.36
N VAL A 483 -3.79 10.74 -23.69
CA VAL A 483 -3.50 10.12 -25.01
C VAL A 483 -3.88 8.63 -25.06
N GLY A 484 -4.37 8.09 -23.97
CA GLY A 484 -4.72 6.67 -23.80
C GLY A 484 -3.94 5.99 -22.68
N PRO A 485 -4.55 5.01 -21.97
CA PRO A 485 -3.87 4.25 -20.94
C PRO A 485 -2.57 3.62 -21.45
N ASP A 486 -1.45 3.86 -20.74
CA ASP A 486 -0.09 3.39 -21.08
C ASP A 486 0.40 3.79 -22.49
N SER A 487 -0.10 4.90 -23.05
CA SER A 487 0.18 5.32 -24.42
C SER A 487 1.19 6.47 -24.55
N MET A 488 1.80 6.93 -23.45
CA MET A 488 2.82 7.99 -23.46
C MET A 488 3.95 7.68 -24.45
N ALA A 489 4.46 6.44 -24.43
CA ALA A 489 5.51 6.03 -25.35
C ALA A 489 5.04 6.06 -26.82
N ALA A 490 3.84 5.57 -27.11
CA ALA A 490 3.29 5.63 -28.45
C ALA A 490 3.17 7.07 -28.94
N TYR A 491 2.65 7.97 -28.11
CA TYR A 491 2.57 9.39 -28.43
C TYR A 491 3.94 10.03 -28.70
N LEU A 492 4.96 9.75 -27.86
CA LEU A 492 6.32 10.29 -28.02
C LEU A 492 6.99 9.87 -29.33
N TYR A 493 6.78 8.62 -29.79
CA TYR A 493 7.52 8.06 -30.91
C TYR A 493 6.73 7.97 -32.23
N GLN A 494 5.42 8.10 -32.18
CA GLN A 494 4.54 7.98 -33.35
C GLN A 494 3.78 9.27 -33.69
N SER A 495 3.78 10.27 -32.78
CA SER A 495 3.24 11.58 -33.12
C SER A 495 4.21 12.36 -34.00
N ASP A 496 3.69 13.26 -34.81
CA ASP A 496 4.50 14.14 -35.69
C ASP A 496 5.25 15.25 -34.92
N ASN A 497 5.35 15.15 -33.58
CA ASN A 497 6.01 16.15 -32.76
C ASN A 497 7.53 15.94 -32.71
N SER A 498 8.20 16.48 -33.74
CA SER A 498 9.66 16.38 -33.90
C SER A 498 10.43 17.02 -32.73
N THR A 499 9.88 18.05 -32.09
CA THR A 499 10.51 18.74 -30.95
C THR A 499 10.59 17.83 -29.73
N LEU A 500 9.49 17.16 -29.35
CA LEU A 500 9.50 16.20 -28.25
C LEU A 500 10.44 15.03 -28.53
N LEU A 501 10.41 14.51 -29.74
CA LEU A 501 11.29 13.41 -30.13
C LEU A 501 12.77 13.81 -30.10
N ALA A 502 13.09 15.05 -30.51
CA ALA A 502 14.45 15.59 -30.42
C ALA A 502 14.91 15.72 -28.96
N GLU A 503 14.04 16.20 -28.07
CA GLU A 503 14.32 16.32 -26.62
C GLU A 503 14.60 14.94 -26.00
N VAL A 504 13.79 13.93 -26.30
CA VAL A 504 14.02 12.54 -25.84
C VAL A 504 15.35 11.99 -26.35
N ARG A 505 15.65 12.16 -27.64
CA ARG A 505 16.89 11.70 -28.26
C ARG A 505 18.12 12.41 -27.70
N ALA A 506 18.04 13.72 -27.49
CA ALA A 506 19.13 14.49 -26.89
C ALA A 506 19.47 14.02 -25.47
N THR A 507 18.49 13.55 -24.72
CA THR A 507 18.65 13.12 -23.32
C THR A 507 19.02 11.63 -23.20
N PHE A 508 18.37 10.77 -23.96
CA PHE A 508 18.45 9.31 -23.79
C PHE A 508 19.10 8.58 -24.97
N GLY A 509 19.44 9.30 -26.06
CA GLY A 509 19.99 8.69 -27.27
C GLY A 509 18.99 7.70 -27.87
N ASP A 510 19.44 6.47 -28.10
CA ASP A 510 18.62 5.40 -28.66
C ASP A 510 17.77 4.65 -27.61
N LYS A 511 17.90 5.00 -26.32
CA LYS A 511 17.10 4.39 -25.25
C LYS A 511 15.67 4.90 -25.29
N ARG A 512 14.73 3.97 -25.31
CA ARG A 512 13.31 4.32 -25.37
C ARG A 512 12.79 4.74 -24.00
N LEU A 513 12.22 5.95 -23.93
CA LEU A 513 11.47 6.43 -22.77
C LEU A 513 10.03 5.91 -22.84
N THR A 514 9.58 5.18 -21.82
CA THR A 514 8.25 4.55 -21.81
C THR A 514 7.27 5.22 -20.86
N ASN A 515 7.77 5.89 -19.81
CA ASN A 515 6.96 6.62 -18.82
C ASN A 515 7.78 7.77 -18.22
N ALA A 516 7.14 8.64 -17.45
CA ALA A 516 7.78 9.80 -16.85
C ALA A 516 8.65 9.50 -15.61
N HIS A 517 8.81 8.24 -15.20
CA HIS A 517 9.46 7.85 -13.93
C HIS A 517 8.91 8.60 -12.70
N GLY A 518 7.66 9.02 -12.79
CA GLY A 518 6.83 9.60 -11.76
C GLY A 518 5.38 9.30 -12.12
N GLU A 519 4.71 8.47 -11.31
CA GLU A 519 3.38 7.96 -11.66
C GLU A 519 2.36 9.08 -11.87
N TRP A 520 2.41 10.10 -11.04
CA TRP A 520 1.49 11.24 -11.13
C TRP A 520 1.54 11.96 -12.50
N ILE A 521 2.75 12.10 -13.06
CA ILE A 521 2.95 12.69 -14.39
C ILE A 521 2.54 11.69 -15.47
N THR A 522 2.84 10.40 -15.27
CA THR A 522 2.44 9.34 -16.20
C THR A 522 0.91 9.25 -16.33
N VAL A 523 0.20 9.28 -15.19
CA VAL A 523 -1.29 9.34 -15.17
C VAL A 523 -1.80 10.60 -15.86
N LEU A 524 -1.18 11.77 -15.60
CA LEU A 524 -1.56 13.03 -16.26
C LEU A 524 -1.44 12.95 -17.78
N VAL A 525 -0.36 12.38 -18.31
CA VAL A 525 -0.16 12.23 -19.76
C VAL A 525 -1.15 11.23 -20.36
N ASN A 526 -1.29 10.07 -19.70
CA ASN A 526 -2.05 8.94 -20.23
C ASN A 526 -3.57 9.09 -20.10
N THR A 527 -4.07 9.73 -19.03
CA THR A 527 -5.50 9.82 -18.71
C THR A 527 -5.99 11.26 -18.51
N GLY A 528 -5.10 12.23 -18.73
CA GLY A 528 -5.39 13.65 -18.66
C GLY A 528 -5.70 14.17 -17.25
N LEU A 529 -6.15 15.41 -17.20
CA LEU A 529 -6.47 16.09 -15.96
C LEU A 529 -7.61 15.39 -15.20
N MET A 530 -8.64 14.90 -15.91
CA MET A 530 -9.78 14.23 -15.28
C MET A 530 -9.38 12.87 -14.68
N GLY A 531 -8.49 12.13 -15.36
CA GLY A 531 -7.91 10.90 -14.81
C GLY A 531 -7.06 11.16 -13.58
N LEU A 532 -6.15 12.13 -13.64
CA LEU A 532 -5.31 12.50 -12.50
C LEU A 532 -6.13 12.94 -11.28
N LEU A 533 -7.12 13.81 -11.47
CA LEU A 533 -7.95 14.30 -10.36
C LEU A 533 -8.80 13.19 -9.73
N SER A 534 -9.40 12.32 -10.54
CA SER A 534 -10.19 11.19 -10.02
C SER A 534 -9.32 10.14 -9.32
N PHE A 535 -8.14 9.83 -9.87
CA PHE A 535 -7.16 8.94 -9.23
C PHE A 535 -6.67 9.52 -7.89
N ALA A 536 -6.26 10.80 -7.87
CA ALA A 536 -5.83 11.47 -6.65
C ALA A 536 -6.94 11.50 -5.59
N ALA A 537 -8.16 11.85 -5.99
CA ALA A 537 -9.31 11.88 -5.08
C ALA A 537 -9.63 10.49 -4.51
N MET A 538 -9.51 9.42 -5.31
CA MET A 538 -9.66 8.03 -4.85
C MET A 538 -8.64 7.69 -3.77
N ILE A 539 -7.35 7.98 -4.01
CA ILE A 539 -6.27 7.71 -3.04
C ILE A 539 -6.46 8.55 -1.77
N ILE A 540 -6.73 9.84 -1.88
CA ILE A 540 -6.94 10.75 -0.73
C ILE A 540 -8.14 10.28 0.10
N SER A 541 -9.26 9.93 -0.55
CA SER A 541 -10.44 9.41 0.12
C SER A 541 -10.17 8.09 0.83
N ALA A 542 -9.45 7.16 0.18
CA ALA A 542 -9.05 5.90 0.79
C ALA A 542 -8.17 6.12 2.02
N VAL A 543 -7.11 6.92 1.91
CA VAL A 543 -6.22 7.26 3.02
C VAL A 543 -6.99 7.93 4.16
N GLY A 544 -7.87 8.89 3.85
CA GLY A 544 -8.71 9.58 4.83
C GLY A 544 -9.62 8.61 5.59
N THR A 545 -10.27 7.68 4.88
CA THR A 545 -11.13 6.64 5.49
C THR A 545 -10.32 5.69 6.36
N LEU A 546 -9.20 5.18 5.83
CA LEU A 546 -8.35 4.20 6.50
C LEU A 546 -7.63 4.77 7.74
N PHE A 547 -7.35 6.08 7.77
CA PHE A 547 -6.77 6.78 8.93
C PHE A 547 -7.78 7.41 9.86
N SER A 548 -9.07 7.31 9.60
CA SER A 548 -10.10 7.85 10.48
C SER A 548 -9.89 7.39 11.93
N ARG A 549 -10.19 8.27 12.89
CA ARG A 549 -10.01 7.99 14.33
C ARG A 549 -10.79 6.76 14.80
N LYS A 550 -11.92 6.47 14.17
CA LYS A 550 -12.79 5.33 14.47
C LYS A 550 -12.23 3.99 14.02
N GLN A 551 -11.27 3.99 13.10
CA GLN A 551 -10.81 2.77 12.46
C GLN A 551 -9.88 1.93 13.33
N LYS A 552 -10.00 0.61 13.19
CA LYS A 552 -9.14 -0.39 13.83
C LYS A 552 -7.71 -0.32 13.31
N THR A 553 -6.83 -0.86 14.07
CA THR A 553 -5.38 -0.84 13.87
C THR A 553 -4.93 -1.46 12.55
N LEU A 554 -5.55 -2.60 12.14
CA LEU A 554 -5.27 -3.25 10.86
C LEU A 554 -5.65 -2.33 9.68
N VAL A 555 -6.77 -1.63 9.80
CA VAL A 555 -7.24 -0.68 8.78
C VAL A 555 -6.23 0.46 8.60
N LYS A 556 -5.71 1.00 9.71
CA LYS A 556 -4.66 2.05 9.69
C LYS A 556 -3.35 1.55 9.09
N ALA A 557 -2.99 0.28 9.32
CA ALA A 557 -1.82 -0.33 8.68
C ALA A 557 -1.99 -0.42 7.16
N CYS A 558 -3.19 -0.76 6.67
CA CYS A 558 -3.51 -0.71 5.24
C CYS A 558 -3.43 0.73 4.69
N GLY A 559 -3.95 1.72 5.43
CA GLY A 559 -3.83 3.13 5.05
C GLY A 559 -2.37 3.60 4.95
N LEU A 560 -1.52 3.17 5.88
CA LEU A 560 -0.08 3.44 5.84
C LEU A 560 0.57 2.86 4.58
N ALA A 561 0.20 1.64 4.18
CA ALA A 561 0.69 1.00 2.97
C ALA A 561 0.32 1.80 1.70
N VAL A 562 -0.95 2.21 1.58
CA VAL A 562 -1.41 3.04 0.46
C VAL A 562 -0.62 4.35 0.42
N LEU A 563 -0.44 5.03 1.56
CA LEU A 563 0.32 6.28 1.65
C LEU A 563 1.80 6.08 1.29
N CYS A 564 2.46 5.04 1.82
CA CYS A 564 3.86 4.75 1.53
C CYS A 564 4.10 4.44 0.04
N TYR A 565 3.22 3.66 -0.58
CA TYR A 565 3.29 3.39 -2.01
C TYR A 565 3.06 4.64 -2.85
N THR A 566 2.12 5.49 -2.46
CA THR A 566 1.84 6.77 -3.10
C THR A 566 3.06 7.70 -3.05
N LEU A 567 3.77 7.76 -1.91
CA LEU A 567 5.02 8.50 -1.76
C LEU A 567 6.14 7.92 -2.63
N HIS A 568 6.27 6.58 -2.69
CA HIS A 568 7.22 5.93 -3.58
C HIS A 568 6.99 6.31 -5.04
N ASN A 569 5.74 6.36 -5.46
CA ASN A 569 5.33 6.64 -6.84
C ASN A 569 5.48 8.11 -7.27
N ILE A 570 5.88 9.02 -6.38
CA ILE A 570 6.36 10.35 -6.78
C ILE A 570 7.64 10.20 -7.63
N PHE A 571 8.53 9.28 -7.24
CA PHE A 571 9.83 9.05 -7.88
C PHE A 571 9.92 7.73 -8.63
N SER A 572 8.81 7.03 -8.80
CA SER A 572 8.71 5.74 -9.45
C SER A 572 7.39 5.64 -10.22
N PHE A 573 7.09 4.48 -10.73
CA PHE A 573 5.93 4.24 -11.57
C PHE A 573 5.26 2.92 -11.19
N GLU A 574 4.01 2.79 -11.57
CA GLU A 574 3.23 1.59 -11.34
C GLU A 574 3.71 0.43 -12.20
N GLN A 575 3.68 -0.75 -11.60
CA GLN A 575 3.92 -2.02 -12.25
C GLN A 575 2.89 -3.03 -11.77
N MET A 576 2.52 -3.95 -12.64
CA MET A 576 1.45 -4.90 -12.37
C MET A 576 1.61 -5.65 -11.04
N MET A 577 2.85 -5.97 -10.64
CA MET A 577 3.14 -6.72 -9.42
C MET A 577 3.07 -5.89 -8.14
N ASN A 578 3.24 -4.57 -8.21
CA ASN A 578 3.15 -3.68 -7.04
C ASN A 578 1.79 -2.99 -6.94
N ILE A 579 1.24 -2.49 -8.05
CA ILE A 579 -0.07 -1.87 -8.04
C ILE A 579 -1.18 -2.87 -7.68
N SER A 580 -1.09 -4.12 -8.13
CA SER A 580 -2.02 -5.17 -7.73
C SER A 580 -2.03 -5.35 -6.20
N GLN A 581 -0.86 -5.35 -5.55
CA GLN A 581 -0.77 -5.43 -4.08
C GLN A 581 -1.40 -4.22 -3.39
N MET A 582 -1.20 -3.03 -3.93
CA MET A 582 -1.80 -1.80 -3.39
C MET A 582 -3.32 -1.87 -3.41
N TYR A 583 -3.93 -2.25 -4.55
CA TYR A 583 -5.39 -2.39 -4.64
C TYR A 583 -5.94 -3.52 -3.76
N LEU A 584 -5.20 -4.63 -3.59
CA LEU A 584 -5.56 -5.70 -2.64
C LEU A 584 -5.58 -5.18 -1.20
N VAL A 585 -4.50 -4.51 -0.77
CA VAL A 585 -4.39 -3.97 0.60
C VAL A 585 -5.44 -2.88 0.85
N MET A 586 -5.67 -2.00 -0.13
CA MET A 586 -6.71 -0.98 -0.06
C MET A 586 -8.10 -1.62 0.06
N GLY A 587 -8.43 -2.59 -0.80
CA GLY A 587 -9.71 -3.30 -0.76
C GLY A 587 -9.93 -4.08 0.53
N ILE A 588 -8.89 -4.73 1.07
CA ILE A 588 -8.94 -5.39 2.38
C ILE A 588 -9.22 -4.38 3.49
N GLY A 589 -8.48 -3.27 3.49
CA GLY A 589 -8.64 -2.20 4.49
C GLY A 589 -10.05 -1.62 4.48
N MET A 590 -10.58 -1.28 3.30
CA MET A 590 -11.93 -0.74 3.12
C MET A 590 -13.01 -1.76 3.50
N ALA A 591 -12.86 -3.04 3.13
CA ALA A 591 -13.80 -4.09 3.52
C ALA A 591 -13.93 -4.27 5.03
N VAL A 592 -12.85 -4.06 5.79
CA VAL A 592 -12.88 -4.12 7.26
C VAL A 592 -13.46 -2.84 7.85
N ALA A 593 -13.09 -1.68 7.30
CA ALA A 593 -13.58 -0.37 7.74
C ALA A 593 -15.11 -0.27 7.67
N GLU A 594 -15.70 -0.65 6.54
CA GLU A 594 -17.15 -0.56 6.32
C GLU A 594 -17.99 -1.48 7.21
N LYS A 595 -17.48 -2.67 7.54
CA LYS A 595 -18.26 -3.66 8.30
C LYS A 595 -18.23 -3.40 9.81
N ASP A 596 -17.23 -2.65 10.28
CA ASP A 596 -17.16 -2.21 11.67
C ASP A 596 -18.09 -1.04 11.98
N GLU A 597 -18.57 -0.30 10.97
CA GLU A 597 -19.58 0.76 11.14
C GLU A 597 -21.02 0.22 11.13
N ARG A 598 -21.23 -1.02 10.66
CA ARG A 598 -22.57 -1.65 10.54
C ARG A 598 -22.90 -2.66 11.64
N ASP A 599 -21.88 -3.11 12.39
CA ASP A 599 -22.03 -3.98 13.57
C ASP A 599 -21.94 -3.17 14.87
#